data_fe2de876c879530f95dec4dd8c961265
#
_entry.id   fe2de876c879530f95dec4dd8c961265
#
_cell.length_a   1.000
_cell.length_b   1.000
_cell.length_c   1.000
_cell.angle_alpha   90.00
_cell.angle_beta   90.00
_cell.angle_gamma   90.00
#
_symmetry.space_group_name_H-M   'P 1'
#
loop_
_entity.id
_entity.type
_entity.pdbx_description
1 polymer ?
#
loop_
_entity_poly.entity_id
_entity_poly.type
_entity_poly.pdbx_seq_one_letter_code
_entity_poly.pdbx_strand_id
1 'polypeptide(L)'
;MRIETTRLCLRPVMASDVADLYRIYGDPATNTFNPAGPYPDIDHAKTVLNRWLAHWQTHSFGSFAISLLGSPEKIIGFGGLSIRSYGDCVINNLGYRLSTDAWGKGLATEFATRAVRYGFDDMQLTEISAVVRANHLASQNVLEKTGLRYVRDIHDIKDAPPSLLYSLTLTEWMNKTR
;
A
#
# COMPACT_ATOMS: atom_id res chain seq x y z
N MET A 1 17.27 -1.37 -7.15
CA MET A 1 16.89 -0.41 -6.11
C MET A 1 16.52 -1.14 -4.83
N ARG A 2 16.91 -0.63 -3.71
CA ARG A 2 16.57 -1.15 -2.38
C ARG A 2 16.44 0.02 -1.41
N ILE A 3 15.35 0.05 -0.65
CA ILE A 3 15.10 1.08 0.37
C ILE A 3 15.10 0.39 1.72
N GLU A 4 15.82 0.96 2.68
CA GLU A 4 15.87 0.44 4.04
C GLU A 4 15.28 1.44 5.02
N THR A 5 14.59 0.92 6.03
CA THR A 5 14.15 1.68 7.19
C THR A 5 14.82 1.10 8.43
N THR A 6 14.42 1.51 9.62
CA THR A 6 14.98 0.95 10.87
C THR A 6 14.86 -0.57 10.94
N ARG A 7 13.73 -1.13 10.48
CA ARG A 7 13.46 -2.58 10.57
C ARG A 7 13.13 -3.24 9.24
N LEU A 8 12.85 -2.48 8.17
CA LEU A 8 12.33 -3.00 6.93
C LEU A 8 13.30 -2.85 5.77
N CYS A 9 13.17 -3.76 4.83
CA CYS A 9 13.80 -3.73 3.52
C CYS A 9 12.71 -3.74 2.46
N LEU A 10 12.76 -2.78 1.53
CA LEU A 10 11.81 -2.64 0.44
C LEU A 10 12.54 -2.78 -0.87
N ARG A 11 12.04 -3.63 -1.76
CA ARG A 11 12.54 -3.72 -3.13
C ARG A 11 11.38 -3.78 -4.10
N PRO A 12 11.55 -3.30 -5.34
CA PRO A 12 10.51 -3.48 -6.35
C PRO A 12 10.12 -4.95 -6.50
N VAL A 13 8.85 -5.20 -6.77
CA VAL A 13 8.35 -6.56 -6.98
C VAL A 13 9.03 -7.21 -8.20
N MET A 14 9.14 -8.53 -8.16
CA MET A 14 9.71 -9.36 -9.23
C MET A 14 8.72 -10.47 -9.58
N ALA A 15 8.85 -11.02 -10.78
CA ALA A 15 7.99 -12.12 -11.23
C ALA A 15 8.03 -13.31 -10.27
N SER A 16 9.16 -13.55 -9.63
CA SER A 16 9.33 -14.65 -8.66
C SER A 16 8.57 -14.44 -7.34
N ASP A 17 7.97 -13.27 -7.12
CA ASP A 17 7.21 -12.98 -5.89
C ASP A 17 5.79 -13.55 -5.89
N VAL A 18 5.37 -14.22 -6.95
CA VAL A 18 3.97 -14.64 -7.11
C VAL A 18 3.48 -15.57 -5.99
N ALA A 19 4.32 -16.48 -5.52
CA ALA A 19 3.95 -17.41 -4.45
C ALA A 19 3.70 -16.67 -3.13
N ASP A 20 4.57 -15.73 -2.78
CA ASP A 20 4.40 -14.91 -1.57
C ASP A 20 3.20 -13.97 -1.69
N LEU A 21 2.96 -13.41 -2.87
CA LEU A 21 1.79 -12.58 -3.12
C LEU A 21 0.51 -13.37 -2.89
N TYR A 22 0.43 -14.58 -3.46
CA TYR A 22 -0.75 -15.44 -3.25
C TYR A 22 -0.88 -15.86 -1.78
N ARG A 23 0.21 -16.21 -1.12
CA ARG A 23 0.19 -16.59 0.30
C ARG A 23 -0.41 -15.50 1.17
N ILE A 24 -0.04 -14.24 0.94
CA ILE A 24 -0.49 -13.12 1.76
C ILE A 24 -1.87 -12.63 1.33
N TYR A 25 -2.11 -12.40 0.05
CA TYR A 25 -3.36 -11.84 -0.47
C TYR A 25 -4.44 -12.91 -0.66
N GLY A 26 -4.07 -14.18 -0.67
CA GLY A 26 -5.00 -15.31 -0.65
C GLY A 26 -5.41 -15.74 0.76
N ASP A 27 -4.78 -15.20 1.79
CA ASP A 27 -5.12 -15.51 3.19
C ASP A 27 -6.42 -14.79 3.60
N PRO A 28 -7.47 -15.51 4.02
CA PRO A 28 -8.71 -14.88 4.48
C PRO A 28 -8.48 -13.84 5.58
N ALA A 29 -7.52 -14.06 6.47
CA ALA A 29 -7.24 -13.16 7.59
C ALA A 29 -6.78 -11.77 7.13
N THR A 30 -6.04 -11.68 6.00
CA THR A 30 -5.61 -10.39 5.46
C THR A 30 -6.68 -9.71 4.62
N ASN A 31 -7.82 -10.35 4.41
CA ASN A 31 -8.92 -9.85 3.58
C ASN A 31 -10.19 -9.52 4.37
N THR A 32 -10.11 -9.44 5.69
CA THR A 32 -11.27 -9.20 6.57
C THR A 32 -12.07 -7.95 6.16
N PHE A 33 -11.38 -6.91 5.70
CA PHE A 33 -12.02 -5.64 5.31
C PHE A 33 -12.14 -5.48 3.80
N ASN A 34 -11.77 -6.51 3.02
CA ASN A 34 -11.79 -6.46 1.58
C ASN A 34 -13.07 -7.13 1.05
N PRO A 35 -14.02 -6.35 0.48
CA PRO A 35 -15.28 -6.92 -0.04
C PRO A 35 -15.08 -7.94 -1.16
N ALA A 36 -13.99 -7.82 -1.93
CA ALA A 36 -13.67 -8.77 -3.00
C ALA A 36 -13.18 -10.12 -2.47
N GLY A 37 -12.78 -10.16 -1.18
CA GLY A 37 -12.26 -11.37 -0.54
C GLY A 37 -10.85 -11.74 -0.96
N PRO A 38 -10.37 -12.90 -0.49
CA PRO A 38 -9.02 -13.37 -0.81
C PRO A 38 -8.88 -13.74 -2.30
N TYR A 39 -7.65 -13.68 -2.80
CA TYR A 39 -7.37 -14.17 -4.15
C TYR A 39 -7.78 -15.64 -4.27
N PRO A 40 -8.54 -15.99 -5.32
CA PRO A 40 -9.10 -17.34 -5.43
C PRO A 40 -8.05 -18.40 -5.77
N ASP A 41 -6.99 -18.02 -6.49
CA ASP A 41 -5.95 -18.93 -6.95
C ASP A 41 -4.67 -18.16 -7.30
N ILE A 42 -3.62 -18.92 -7.61
CA ILE A 42 -2.31 -18.34 -7.93
C ILE A 42 -2.32 -17.64 -9.30
N ASP A 43 -3.18 -18.03 -10.22
CA ASP A 43 -3.30 -17.36 -11.52
C ASP A 43 -3.81 -15.92 -11.35
N HIS A 44 -4.71 -15.70 -10.41
CA HIS A 44 -5.14 -14.35 -10.05
C HIS A 44 -3.96 -13.52 -9.54
N ALA A 45 -3.13 -14.09 -8.66
CA ALA A 45 -1.92 -13.42 -8.16
C ALA A 45 -0.96 -13.08 -9.30
N LYS A 46 -0.78 -13.97 -10.28
CA LYS A 46 0.06 -13.70 -11.46
C LYS A 46 -0.48 -12.50 -12.25
N THR A 47 -1.78 -12.43 -12.46
CA THR A 47 -2.42 -11.33 -13.18
C THR A 47 -2.17 -10.00 -12.47
N VAL A 48 -2.34 -9.97 -11.15
CA VAL A 48 -2.11 -8.76 -10.35
C VAL A 48 -0.64 -8.36 -10.39
N LEU A 49 0.26 -9.33 -10.20
CA LEU A 49 1.70 -9.06 -10.21
C LEU A 49 2.16 -8.52 -11.56
N ASN A 50 1.65 -9.05 -12.66
CA ASN A 50 1.97 -8.55 -13.99
C ASN A 50 1.53 -7.09 -14.17
N ARG A 51 0.37 -6.70 -13.62
CA ARG A 51 -0.06 -5.29 -13.61
C ARG A 51 0.90 -4.41 -12.80
N TRP A 52 1.37 -4.90 -11.66
CA TRP A 52 2.32 -4.17 -10.82
C TRP A 52 3.67 -3.99 -11.54
N LEU A 53 4.15 -5.03 -12.21
CA LEU A 53 5.39 -4.95 -13.00
C LEU A 53 5.26 -3.94 -14.15
N ALA A 54 4.13 -3.96 -14.84
CA ALA A 54 3.85 -3.00 -15.91
C ALA A 54 3.77 -1.55 -15.39
N HIS A 55 3.20 -1.37 -14.19
CA HIS A 55 3.13 -0.05 -13.55
C HIS A 55 4.55 0.51 -13.29
N TRP A 56 5.46 -0.32 -12.78
CA TRP A 56 6.86 0.06 -12.60
C TRP A 56 7.51 0.50 -13.91
N GLN A 57 7.27 -0.24 -14.99
CA GLN A 57 7.82 0.09 -16.30
C GLN A 57 7.28 1.42 -16.84
N THR A 58 6.00 1.68 -16.63
CA THR A 58 5.34 2.88 -17.14
C THR A 58 5.64 4.12 -16.32
N HIS A 59 5.68 4.00 -14.99
CA HIS A 59 5.69 5.15 -14.09
C HIS A 59 6.97 5.32 -13.28
N SER A 60 7.87 4.34 -13.30
CA SER A 60 9.11 4.32 -12.52
C SER A 60 8.92 4.32 -11.01
N PHE A 61 7.72 4.00 -10.54
CA PHE A 61 7.41 3.69 -9.14
C PHE A 61 6.28 2.65 -9.11
N GLY A 62 6.00 2.08 -7.96
CA GLY A 62 4.95 1.06 -7.84
C GLY A 62 5.03 0.30 -6.52
N SER A 63 4.62 -0.97 -6.57
CA SER A 63 4.59 -1.83 -5.40
C SER A 63 5.96 -2.41 -5.07
N PHE A 64 6.26 -2.46 -3.77
CA PHE A 64 7.45 -3.08 -3.21
C PHE A 64 7.09 -4.41 -2.57
N ALA A 65 8.04 -5.34 -2.59
CA ALA A 65 8.07 -6.47 -1.69
C ALA A 65 8.73 -6.02 -0.38
N ILE A 66 8.10 -6.34 0.75
CA ILE A 66 8.51 -5.88 2.07
C ILE A 66 9.04 -7.05 2.86
N SER A 67 10.22 -6.88 3.47
CA SER A 67 10.81 -7.86 4.38
C SER A 67 11.46 -7.16 5.57
N LEU A 68 11.81 -7.92 6.60
CA LEU A 68 12.62 -7.40 7.69
C LEU A 68 14.09 -7.35 7.27
N LEU A 69 14.85 -6.36 7.76
CA LEU A 69 16.28 -6.24 7.46
C LEU A 69 17.07 -7.49 7.84
N GLY A 70 16.71 -8.14 8.96
CA GLY A 70 17.38 -9.35 9.41
C GLY A 70 17.05 -10.59 8.60
N SER A 71 16.02 -10.56 7.77
CA SER A 71 15.57 -11.70 6.96
C SER A 71 15.05 -11.21 5.61
N PRO A 72 15.91 -10.62 4.77
CA PRO A 72 15.48 -9.99 3.52
C PRO A 72 14.88 -10.97 2.50
N GLU A 73 15.16 -12.25 2.63
CA GLU A 73 14.61 -13.31 1.77
C GLU A 73 13.17 -13.68 2.14
N LYS A 74 12.70 -13.32 3.35
CA LYS A 74 11.34 -13.65 3.81
C LYS A 74 10.41 -12.46 3.58
N ILE A 75 9.55 -12.55 2.58
CA ILE A 75 8.55 -11.51 2.31
C ILE A 75 7.47 -11.55 3.39
N ILE A 76 7.22 -10.41 4.02
CA ILE A 76 6.19 -10.24 5.05
C ILE A 76 5.02 -9.39 4.55
N GLY A 77 5.10 -8.84 3.37
CA GLY A 77 4.02 -8.04 2.81
C GLY A 77 4.39 -7.38 1.51
N PHE A 78 3.41 -6.67 0.97
CA PHE A 78 3.57 -5.85 -0.23
C PHE A 78 2.90 -4.51 0.00
N GLY A 79 3.41 -3.48 -0.63
CA GLY A 79 2.82 -2.17 -0.57
C GLY A 79 3.61 -1.17 -1.40
N GLY A 80 3.03 -0.01 -1.62
CA GLY A 80 3.69 1.04 -2.39
C GLY A 80 2.73 2.12 -2.82
N LEU A 81 3.16 2.84 -3.83
CA LEU A 81 2.38 3.90 -4.46
C LEU A 81 2.01 3.46 -5.86
N SER A 82 0.77 3.75 -6.26
CA SER A 82 0.32 3.45 -7.62
C SER A 82 -0.71 4.48 -8.07
N ILE A 83 -0.75 4.73 -9.37
CA ILE A 83 -1.78 5.60 -9.94
C ILE A 83 -3.05 4.75 -10.06
N ARG A 84 -4.12 5.18 -9.42
CA ARG A 84 -5.41 4.46 -9.42
C ARG A 84 -6.56 5.42 -9.62
N SER A 85 -7.62 4.90 -10.26
CA SER A 85 -8.86 5.63 -10.47
C SER A 85 -9.97 5.09 -9.57
N TYR A 86 -10.69 5.99 -8.93
CA TYR A 86 -11.89 5.72 -8.16
C TYR A 86 -13.00 6.62 -8.68
N GLY A 87 -13.79 6.12 -9.65
CA GLY A 87 -14.76 6.95 -10.35
C GLY A 87 -14.06 8.06 -11.14
N ASP A 88 -14.39 9.32 -10.87
CA ASP A 88 -13.78 10.47 -11.53
C ASP A 88 -12.48 10.94 -10.88
N CYS A 89 -12.07 10.27 -9.80
CA CYS A 89 -10.90 10.66 -9.02
C CYS A 89 -9.70 9.79 -9.37
N VAL A 90 -8.64 10.40 -9.88
CA VAL A 90 -7.35 9.72 -10.12
C VAL A 90 -6.39 10.15 -9.03
N ILE A 91 -5.81 9.18 -8.32
CA ILE A 91 -4.96 9.44 -7.16
C ILE A 91 -3.63 8.70 -7.27
N ASN A 92 -2.62 9.23 -6.59
CA ASN A 92 -1.41 8.48 -6.25
C ASN A 92 -1.75 7.71 -4.97
N ASN A 93 -2.08 6.45 -5.13
CA ASN A 93 -2.63 5.62 -4.06
C ASN A 93 -1.54 4.96 -3.24
N LEU A 94 -1.57 5.19 -1.93
CA LEU A 94 -0.77 4.44 -0.96
C LEU A 94 -1.55 3.20 -0.54
N GLY A 95 -0.96 2.04 -0.74
CA GLY A 95 -1.56 0.77 -0.33
C GLY A 95 -0.52 -0.15 0.28
N TYR A 96 -0.94 -1.03 1.16
CA TYR A 96 -0.08 -2.04 1.78
C TYR A 96 -0.92 -3.17 2.34
N ARG A 97 -0.30 -4.34 2.42
CA ARG A 97 -0.87 -5.49 3.13
C ARG A 97 0.25 -6.35 3.66
N LEU A 98 0.23 -6.60 4.97
CA LEU A 98 1.21 -7.43 5.66
C LEU A 98 0.60 -8.78 6.02
N SER A 99 1.46 -9.82 6.07
CA SER A 99 1.07 -11.11 6.62
C SER A 99 0.73 -10.97 8.10
N THR A 100 -0.14 -11.86 8.62
CA THR A 100 -0.66 -11.76 9.98
C THR A 100 0.42 -11.79 11.05
N ASP A 101 1.50 -12.52 10.83
CA ASP A 101 2.61 -12.62 11.78
C ASP A 101 3.43 -11.31 11.89
N ALA A 102 3.21 -10.37 10.98
CA ALA A 102 3.84 -9.05 11.01
C ALA A 102 2.95 -7.98 11.65
N TRP A 103 1.74 -8.32 12.07
CA TRP A 103 0.79 -7.36 12.64
C TRP A 103 1.13 -7.00 14.10
N GLY A 104 0.63 -5.82 14.53
CA GLY A 104 0.74 -5.39 15.92
C GLY A 104 2.13 -4.94 16.34
N LYS A 105 3.00 -4.63 15.39
CA LYS A 105 4.41 -4.27 15.65
C LYS A 105 4.79 -2.89 15.13
N GLY A 106 3.83 -2.13 14.58
CA GLY A 106 4.09 -0.81 14.00
C GLY A 106 4.76 -0.84 12.63
N LEU A 107 4.85 -2.00 11.99
CA LEU A 107 5.55 -2.14 10.71
C LEU A 107 4.80 -1.47 9.56
N ALA A 108 3.45 -1.50 9.58
CA ALA A 108 2.65 -0.82 8.56
C ALA A 108 2.88 0.69 8.58
N THR A 109 2.94 1.29 9.78
CA THR A 109 3.22 2.72 9.94
C THR A 109 4.65 3.05 9.47
N GLU A 110 5.61 2.22 9.82
CA GLU A 110 7.00 2.40 9.37
C GLU A 110 7.10 2.34 7.85
N PHE A 111 6.44 1.37 7.22
CA PHE A 111 6.38 1.26 5.77
C PHE A 111 5.70 2.49 5.15
N ALA A 112 4.51 2.84 5.62
CA ALA A 112 3.72 3.93 5.04
C ALA A 112 4.46 5.27 5.14
N THR A 113 5.10 5.54 6.27
CA THR A 113 5.90 6.75 6.48
C THR A 113 7.05 6.83 5.46
N ARG A 114 7.73 5.72 5.24
CA ARG A 114 8.84 5.67 4.27
C ARG A 114 8.36 5.80 2.83
N ALA A 115 7.22 5.15 2.51
CA ALA A 115 6.62 5.23 1.18
C ALA A 115 6.19 6.66 0.83
N VAL A 116 5.59 7.37 1.79
CA VAL A 116 5.21 8.78 1.61
C VAL A 116 6.44 9.64 1.34
N ARG A 117 7.50 9.47 2.11
CA ARG A 117 8.76 10.18 1.88
C ARG A 117 9.34 9.91 0.49
N TYR A 118 9.35 8.65 0.07
CA TYR A 118 9.79 8.25 -1.26
C TYR A 118 8.95 8.95 -2.35
N GLY A 119 7.65 9.00 -2.17
CA GLY A 119 6.75 9.64 -3.14
C GLY A 119 7.02 11.13 -3.28
N PHE A 120 7.20 11.85 -2.19
CA PHE A 120 7.45 13.30 -2.26
C PHE A 120 8.90 13.62 -2.62
N ASP A 121 9.88 12.99 -1.98
CA ASP A 121 11.29 13.33 -2.18
C ASP A 121 11.85 12.78 -3.49
N ASP A 122 11.60 11.50 -3.78
CA ASP A 122 12.23 10.84 -4.92
C ASP A 122 11.38 10.91 -6.19
N MET A 123 10.07 10.73 -6.08
CA MET A 123 9.15 10.75 -7.21
C MET A 123 8.55 12.12 -7.48
N GLN A 124 8.75 13.08 -6.58
CA GLN A 124 8.28 14.46 -6.72
C GLN A 124 6.76 14.55 -6.95
N LEU A 125 6.02 13.65 -6.31
CA LEU A 125 4.57 13.70 -6.33
C LEU A 125 4.07 14.95 -5.60
N THR A 126 2.91 15.45 -5.99
CA THR A 126 2.32 16.64 -5.37
C THR A 126 1.26 16.30 -4.33
N GLU A 127 0.73 15.09 -4.38
CA GLU A 127 -0.28 14.61 -3.44
C GLU A 127 -0.23 13.08 -3.38
N ILE A 128 -0.39 12.54 -2.18
CA ILE A 128 -0.52 11.10 -1.94
C ILE A 128 -1.84 10.87 -1.23
N SER A 129 -2.59 9.89 -1.68
CA SER A 129 -3.91 9.56 -1.14
C SER A 129 -3.99 8.08 -0.80
N ALA A 130 -4.98 7.72 -0.01
CA ALA A 130 -5.28 6.33 0.31
C ALA A 130 -6.78 6.18 0.49
N VAL A 131 -7.31 5.02 0.11
CA VAL A 131 -8.72 4.68 0.28
C VAL A 131 -8.80 3.53 1.27
N VAL A 132 -9.59 3.70 2.31
CA VAL A 132 -9.70 2.72 3.40
C VAL A 132 -11.17 2.48 3.73
N ARG A 133 -11.52 1.24 4.10
CA ARG A 133 -12.88 0.91 4.52
C ARG A 133 -13.21 1.62 5.85
N ALA A 134 -14.46 2.08 5.97
CA ALA A 134 -14.89 2.83 7.15
C ALA A 134 -14.77 2.07 8.47
N ASN A 135 -14.84 0.72 8.41
CA ASN A 135 -14.69 -0.14 9.59
C ASN A 135 -13.25 -0.63 9.86
N HIS A 136 -12.30 -0.26 8.99
CA HIS A 136 -10.90 -0.68 9.14
C HIS A 136 -10.12 0.35 9.97
N LEU A 137 -10.38 0.37 11.28
CA LEU A 137 -9.83 1.38 12.19
C LEU A 137 -8.30 1.33 12.29
N ALA A 138 -7.73 0.13 12.27
CA ALA A 138 -6.27 -0.03 12.34
C ALA A 138 -5.58 0.66 11.16
N SER A 139 -6.11 0.51 9.95
CA SER A 139 -5.55 1.17 8.76
C SER A 139 -5.73 2.69 8.81
N GLN A 140 -6.89 3.16 9.29
CA GLN A 140 -7.12 4.59 9.49
C GLN A 140 -6.07 5.19 10.44
N ASN A 141 -5.76 4.49 11.53
CA ASN A 141 -4.73 4.92 12.48
C ASN A 141 -3.35 5.01 11.82
N VAL A 142 -3.00 4.04 10.96
CA VAL A 142 -1.75 4.08 10.22
C VAL A 142 -1.69 5.30 9.32
N LEU A 143 -2.77 5.58 8.57
CA LEU A 143 -2.82 6.74 7.67
C LEU A 143 -2.67 8.06 8.45
N GLU A 144 -3.37 8.19 9.57
CA GLU A 144 -3.27 9.39 10.42
C GLU A 144 -1.87 9.58 10.99
N LYS A 145 -1.25 8.52 11.49
CA LYS A 145 0.14 8.56 11.98
C LYS A 145 1.15 8.89 10.88
N THR A 146 0.84 8.53 9.65
CA THR A 146 1.67 8.83 8.48
C THR A 146 1.50 10.27 8.01
N GLY A 147 0.48 10.96 8.50
CA GLY A 147 0.23 12.35 8.19
C GLY A 147 -0.92 12.61 7.23
N LEU A 148 -1.53 11.56 6.69
CA LEU A 148 -2.71 11.70 5.85
C LEU A 148 -3.93 12.09 6.70
N ARG A 149 -4.83 12.84 6.11
CA ARG A 149 -6.07 13.28 6.76
C ARG A 149 -7.28 12.86 5.96
N TYR A 150 -8.38 12.62 6.64
CA TYR A 150 -9.67 12.35 6.01
C TYR A 150 -10.11 13.55 5.17
N VAL A 151 -10.56 13.27 3.95
CA VAL A 151 -11.05 14.29 3.01
C VAL A 151 -12.54 14.14 2.77
N ARG A 152 -12.99 12.96 2.37
CA ARG A 152 -14.39 12.69 2.03
C ARG A 152 -14.64 11.19 1.88
N ASP A 153 -15.93 10.83 1.79
CA ASP A 153 -16.32 9.48 1.44
C ASP A 153 -16.18 9.25 -0.07
N ILE A 154 -15.91 8.00 -0.44
CA ILE A 154 -15.88 7.54 -1.83
C ILE A 154 -16.81 6.34 -1.96
N HIS A 155 -17.69 6.37 -2.94
CA HIS A 155 -18.56 5.24 -3.28
C HIS A 155 -17.87 4.39 -4.36
N ASP A 156 -16.87 3.62 -3.95
CA ASP A 156 -16.00 2.84 -4.83
C ASP A 156 -16.56 1.44 -5.14
N ILE A 157 -17.47 0.94 -4.31
CA ILE A 157 -18.05 -0.39 -4.47
C ILE A 157 -19.58 -0.26 -4.47
N LYS A 158 -20.20 -0.78 -5.54
CA LYS A 158 -21.65 -0.77 -5.70
C LYS A 158 -22.30 -1.58 -4.56
N ASP A 159 -23.40 -1.04 -4.02
CA ASP A 159 -24.19 -1.67 -2.97
C ASP A 159 -23.43 -1.98 -1.67
N ALA A 160 -22.33 -1.27 -1.42
CA ALA A 160 -21.55 -1.37 -0.21
C ALA A 160 -21.46 0.01 0.48
N PRO A 161 -21.19 0.05 1.80
CA PRO A 161 -20.90 1.32 2.47
C PRO A 161 -19.73 2.04 1.80
N PRO A 162 -19.69 3.38 1.83
CA PRO A 162 -18.60 4.12 1.21
C PRO A 162 -17.28 3.83 1.92
N SER A 163 -16.19 3.96 1.15
CA SER A 163 -14.84 4.03 1.69
C SER A 163 -14.48 5.46 2.05
N LEU A 164 -13.40 5.62 2.81
CA LEU A 164 -12.89 6.92 3.23
C LEU A 164 -11.66 7.27 2.40
N LEU A 165 -11.62 8.47 1.85
CA LEU A 165 -10.45 9.01 1.17
C LEU A 165 -9.62 9.82 2.15
N TYR A 166 -8.36 9.45 2.29
CA TYR A 166 -7.34 10.18 3.03
C TYR A 166 -6.34 10.77 2.05
N SER A 167 -5.80 11.94 2.35
CA SER A 167 -4.83 12.60 1.48
C SER A 167 -3.81 13.41 2.27
N LEU A 168 -2.65 13.61 1.64
CA LEU A 168 -1.59 14.49 2.12
C LEU A 168 -0.99 15.19 0.91
N THR A 169 -0.99 16.53 0.91
CA THR A 169 -0.35 17.30 -0.16
C THR A 169 1.14 17.50 0.14
N LEU A 170 1.92 17.77 -0.90
CA LEU A 170 3.33 18.10 -0.76
C LEU A 170 3.53 19.28 0.20
N THR A 171 2.70 20.33 0.08
CA THR A 171 2.78 21.50 0.96
C THR A 171 2.56 21.13 2.43
N GLU A 172 1.51 20.33 2.70
CA GLU A 172 1.23 19.86 4.06
C GLU A 172 2.40 19.03 4.61
N TRP A 173 2.95 18.13 3.79
CA TRP A 173 4.07 17.29 4.20
C TRP A 173 5.32 18.11 4.50
N MET A 174 5.65 19.07 3.65
CA MET A 174 6.80 19.97 3.88
C MET A 174 6.65 20.76 5.18
N ASN A 175 5.45 21.23 5.50
CA ASN A 175 5.19 21.97 6.73
C ASN A 175 5.33 21.09 7.98
N LYS A 176 5.00 19.79 7.88
CA LYS A 176 5.12 18.83 9.00
C LYS A 176 6.55 18.36 9.24
N THR A 177 7.40 18.37 8.22
CA THR A 177 8.78 17.84 8.29
C THR A 177 9.83 18.91 8.57
N ARG A 178 9.40 20.15 8.75
CA ARG A 178 10.29 21.27 9.13
C ARG A 178 10.54 21.35 10.61
#